data_611e3f3d141f6dfdab283f464f71cf98
#
_entry.id   611e3f3d141f6dfdab283f464f71cf98
#
_cell.length_a   1.000
_cell.length_b   1.000
_cell.length_c   1.000
_cell.angle_alpha   90.00
_cell.angle_beta   90.00
_cell.angle_gamma   90.00
#
_symmetry.space_group_name_H-M   'P 1'
#
loop_
_entity.id
_entity.type
_entity.pdbx_description
1 polymer ?
#
loop_
_entity_poly.entity_id
_entity_poly.type
_entity_poly.pdbx_seq_one_letter_code
_entity_poly.pdbx_strand_id
1 'polypeptide(L)'
;MIEQAARLIEPCGDCGRPCEGWAVQLVKEGRLRWELEWACDNCGVSHDGDWGVAPDEVRRPILAEHGYRRLRAEGPISSGGKVLRAFRNAFGVSIGEAKQSARKLTEEEGYRGTLVEVSLLAELLGASGIATTIDHA
;
A
#
# COMPACT_ATOMS: atom_id res chain seq x y z
N MET A 1 7.71 8.20 -9.55
CA MET A 1 7.42 6.89 -8.93
C MET A 1 6.97 7.12 -7.49
N ILE A 2 5.93 6.43 -7.06
CA ILE A 2 5.42 6.53 -5.69
C ILE A 2 6.05 5.43 -4.86
N GLU A 3 6.71 5.79 -3.79
CA GLU A 3 7.44 4.85 -2.95
C GLU A 3 7.46 5.31 -1.50
N GLN A 4 7.33 4.37 -0.57
CA GLN A 4 7.61 4.58 0.84
C GLN A 4 8.50 3.46 1.37
N ALA A 5 9.38 3.80 2.30
CA ALA A 5 10.27 2.86 2.94
C ALA A 5 10.30 3.09 4.45
N ALA A 6 10.53 2.02 5.19
CA ALA A 6 10.75 2.07 6.63
C ALA A 6 11.99 1.27 6.99
N ARG A 7 12.83 1.85 7.83
CA ARG A 7 14.03 1.19 8.33
C ARG A 7 13.68 0.24 9.46
N LEU A 8 14.27 -0.94 9.43
CA LEU A 8 14.07 -1.99 10.42
C LEU A 8 15.38 -2.33 11.11
N ILE A 9 15.30 -2.55 12.42
CA ILE A 9 16.43 -3.06 13.19
C ILE A 9 15.90 -4.20 14.05
N GLU A 10 16.37 -5.41 13.80
CA GLU A 10 15.94 -6.62 14.52
C GLU A 10 17.11 -7.56 14.70
N PRO A 11 17.08 -8.45 15.72
CA PRO A 11 18.08 -9.49 15.84
C PRO A 11 18.01 -10.44 14.64
N CYS A 12 19.19 -10.85 14.14
CA CYS A 12 19.28 -11.86 13.10
C CYS A 12 18.72 -13.20 13.62
N GLY A 13 17.83 -13.83 12.85
CA GLY A 13 17.24 -15.11 13.21
C GLY A 13 18.26 -16.25 13.27
N ASP A 14 19.38 -16.12 12.55
CA ASP A 14 20.41 -17.15 12.49
C ASP A 14 21.55 -16.97 13.50
N CYS A 15 22.02 -15.73 13.71
CA CYS A 15 23.17 -15.47 14.56
C CYS A 15 22.90 -14.58 15.78
N GLY A 16 21.71 -14.02 15.89
CA GLY A 16 21.30 -13.16 17.01
C GLY A 16 21.90 -11.76 17.03
N ARG A 17 22.77 -11.41 16.12
CA ARG A 17 23.34 -10.07 16.00
C ARG A 17 22.31 -9.09 15.45
N PRO A 18 22.42 -7.79 15.77
CA PRO A 18 21.53 -6.79 15.18
C PRO A 18 21.65 -6.78 13.65
N CYS A 19 20.51 -6.86 12.99
CA CYS A 19 20.41 -6.70 11.53
C CYS A 19 19.68 -5.41 11.21
N GLU A 20 20.11 -4.76 10.14
CA GLU A 20 19.43 -3.60 9.58
C GLU A 20 18.70 -4.02 8.31
N GLY A 21 17.48 -3.51 8.16
CA GLY A 21 16.68 -3.83 6.98
C GLY A 21 15.85 -2.65 6.51
N TRP A 22 15.23 -2.84 5.36
CA TRP A 22 14.31 -1.89 4.75
C TRP A 22 13.07 -2.61 4.28
N ALA A 23 11.91 -2.11 4.71
CA ALA A 23 10.62 -2.49 4.16
C ALA A 23 10.22 -1.42 3.16
N VAL A 24 9.92 -1.80 1.94
CA VAL A 24 9.63 -0.88 0.84
C VAL A 24 8.31 -1.26 0.18
N GLN A 25 7.49 -0.25 -0.07
CA GLN A 25 6.28 -0.39 -0.87
C GLN A 25 6.32 0.65 -1.98
N LEU A 26 6.01 0.26 -3.19
CA LEU A 26 6.09 1.14 -4.35
C LEU A 26 5.05 0.80 -5.41
N VAL A 27 4.84 1.74 -6.31
CA VAL A 27 4.10 1.50 -7.55
C VAL A 27 5.11 1.44 -8.68
N LYS A 28 5.08 0.34 -9.43
CA LYS A 28 5.92 0.13 -10.60
C LYS A 28 5.06 -0.41 -11.73
N GLU A 29 5.12 0.24 -12.90
CA GLU A 29 4.33 -0.15 -14.06
C GLU A 29 2.81 -0.21 -13.75
N GLY A 30 2.32 0.73 -12.95
CA GLY A 30 0.92 0.80 -12.56
C GLY A 30 0.45 -0.28 -11.58
N ARG A 31 1.38 -0.97 -10.93
CA ARG A 31 1.09 -2.08 -10.03
C ARG A 31 1.78 -1.91 -8.69
N LEU A 32 1.17 -2.40 -7.63
CA LEU A 32 1.82 -2.48 -6.32
C LEU A 32 2.96 -3.49 -6.35
N ARG A 33 4.03 -3.12 -5.71
CA ARG A 33 5.16 -4.00 -5.43
C ARG A 33 5.68 -3.73 -4.04
N TRP A 34 6.20 -4.77 -3.39
CA TRP A 34 6.87 -4.63 -2.11
C TRP A 34 8.23 -5.31 -2.15
N GLU A 35 9.13 -4.84 -1.30
CA GLU A 35 10.45 -5.40 -1.15
C GLU A 35 10.85 -5.38 0.32
N LEU A 36 11.57 -6.39 0.75
CA LEU A 36 12.10 -6.52 2.10
C LEU A 36 13.56 -6.92 1.99
N GLU A 37 14.44 -6.10 2.54
CA GLU A 37 15.87 -6.33 2.49
C GLU A 37 16.45 -6.35 3.90
N TRP A 38 17.31 -7.31 4.17
CA TRP A 38 18.00 -7.44 5.43
C TRP A 38 19.52 -7.55 5.20
N ALA A 39 20.29 -6.82 6.00
CA ALA A 39 21.73 -6.89 6.01
C ALA A 39 22.21 -7.28 7.40
N CYS A 40 22.93 -8.39 7.49
CA CYS A 40 23.60 -8.85 8.70
C CYS A 40 25.10 -8.87 8.43
N ASP A 41 25.87 -8.22 9.29
CA ASP A 41 27.33 -8.16 9.13
C ASP A 41 27.99 -9.55 9.15
N ASN A 42 27.37 -10.51 9.82
CA ASN A 42 27.87 -11.87 9.95
C ASN A 42 27.31 -12.82 8.87
N CYS A 43 26.02 -12.70 8.53
CA CYS A 43 25.32 -13.66 7.66
C CYS A 43 25.15 -13.17 6.22
N GLY A 44 25.37 -11.89 5.96
CA GLY A 44 25.24 -11.30 4.63
C GLY A 44 23.88 -10.65 4.39
N VAL A 45 23.54 -10.43 3.13
CA VAL A 45 22.32 -9.73 2.71
C VAL A 45 21.29 -10.73 2.21
N SER A 46 20.05 -10.56 2.61
CA SER A 46 18.91 -11.28 2.04
C SER A 46 17.90 -10.30 1.47
N HIS A 47 17.19 -10.71 0.44
CA HIS A 47 16.20 -9.90 -0.23
C HIS A 47 14.97 -10.75 -0.58
N ASP A 48 13.79 -10.19 -0.34
CA ASP A 48 12.51 -10.78 -0.74
C ASP A 48 11.67 -9.68 -1.39
N GLY A 49 10.77 -10.06 -2.25
CA GLY A 49 9.89 -9.11 -2.90
C GLY A 49 8.93 -9.79 -3.85
N ASP A 50 7.81 -9.13 -4.07
CA ASP A 50 6.79 -9.62 -5.01
C ASP A 50 5.86 -8.48 -5.42
N TRP A 51 5.06 -8.77 -6.42
CA TRP A 51 3.98 -7.92 -6.87
C TRP A 51 2.74 -8.13 -6.00
N GLY A 52 1.99 -7.06 -5.82
CA GLY A 52 0.73 -7.10 -5.10
C GLY A 52 0.77 -6.42 -3.75
N VAL A 53 -0.23 -6.71 -2.94
CA VAL A 53 -0.38 -6.13 -1.60
C VAL A 53 0.76 -6.60 -0.70
N ALA A 54 1.37 -5.66 0.01
CA ALA A 54 2.47 -5.96 0.90
C ALA A 54 2.00 -6.81 2.09
N PRO A 55 2.82 -7.80 2.51
CA PRO A 55 2.54 -8.52 3.76
C PRO A 55 2.69 -7.61 4.97
N ASP A 56 2.14 -8.02 6.11
CA ASP A 56 2.17 -7.23 7.33
C ASP A 56 3.58 -6.86 7.77
N GLU A 57 4.54 -7.74 7.58
CA GLU A 57 5.96 -7.48 7.93
C GLU A 57 6.57 -6.32 7.16
N VAL A 58 6.00 -5.96 6.02
CA VAL A 58 6.38 -4.78 5.22
C VAL A 58 5.45 -3.60 5.51
N ARG A 59 4.15 -3.86 5.53
CA ARG A 59 3.13 -2.82 5.62
C ARG A 59 3.11 -2.14 7.00
N ARG A 60 3.20 -2.91 8.09
CA ARG A 60 3.18 -2.36 9.45
C ARG A 60 4.29 -1.36 9.74
N PRO A 61 5.56 -1.64 9.42
CA PRO A 61 6.62 -0.65 9.64
C PRO A 61 6.42 0.64 8.86
N ILE A 62 5.92 0.55 7.63
CA ILE A 62 5.62 1.71 6.81
C ILE A 62 4.51 2.55 7.44
N LEU A 63 3.44 1.91 7.91
CA LEU A 63 2.35 2.60 8.60
C LEU A 63 2.80 3.20 9.93
N ALA A 64 3.67 2.52 10.66
CA ALA A 64 4.19 3.01 11.94
C ALA A 64 5.03 4.28 11.75
N GLU A 65 5.83 4.34 10.69
CA GLU A 65 6.69 5.48 10.41
C GLU A 65 5.96 6.63 9.71
N HIS A 66 5.11 6.33 8.74
CA HIS A 66 4.49 7.33 7.87
C HIS A 66 3.02 7.59 8.16
N GLY A 67 2.35 6.70 8.88
CA GLY A 67 0.93 6.80 9.18
C GLY A 67 0.03 6.40 8.02
N TYR A 68 -1.26 6.37 8.29
CA TYR A 68 -2.27 6.12 7.27
C TYR A 68 -2.56 7.38 6.46
N ARG A 69 -2.94 7.17 5.22
CA ARG A 69 -3.56 8.19 4.37
C ARG A 69 -5.01 7.80 4.12
N ARG A 70 -5.84 8.81 3.92
CA ARG A 70 -7.25 8.63 3.66
C ARG A 70 -7.59 9.11 2.25
N LEU A 71 -8.33 8.29 1.52
CA LEU A 71 -8.82 8.61 0.19
C LEU A 71 -10.33 8.77 0.23
N ARG A 72 -10.83 9.88 -0.31
CA ARG A 72 -12.26 10.14 -0.42
C ARG A 72 -12.62 10.59 -1.83
N ALA A 73 -13.80 10.18 -2.30
CA ALA A 73 -14.35 10.71 -3.53
C ALA A 73 -14.78 12.17 -3.31
N GLU A 74 -14.54 13.03 -4.29
CA GLU A 74 -14.89 14.45 -4.22
C GLU A 74 -16.38 14.73 -4.45
N GLY A 75 -17.16 13.72 -4.79
CA GLY A 75 -18.58 13.86 -5.02
C GLY A 75 -19.26 12.51 -5.16
N PRO A 76 -20.54 12.50 -5.52
CA PRO A 76 -21.26 11.24 -5.71
C PRO A 76 -20.62 10.43 -6.84
N ILE A 77 -20.59 9.10 -6.66
CA ILE A 77 -20.04 8.19 -7.65
C ILE A 77 -21.19 7.70 -8.53
N SER A 78 -21.11 8.01 -9.83
CA SER A 78 -22.12 7.61 -10.80
C SER A 78 -21.83 6.26 -11.47
N SER A 79 -20.63 5.73 -11.32
CA SER A 79 -20.20 4.47 -11.95
C SER A 79 -19.53 3.54 -10.95
N GLY A 80 -20.35 2.75 -10.24
CA GLY A 80 -19.86 1.77 -9.26
C GLY A 80 -18.96 0.70 -9.88
N GLY A 81 -19.22 0.30 -11.12
CA GLY A 81 -18.39 -0.70 -11.80
C GLY A 81 -16.96 -0.26 -12.03
N LYS A 82 -16.75 1.01 -12.33
CA LYS A 82 -15.40 1.58 -12.49
C LYS A 82 -14.65 1.61 -11.16
N VAL A 83 -15.34 1.92 -10.07
CA VAL A 83 -14.75 1.91 -8.72
C VAL A 83 -14.34 0.49 -8.32
N LEU A 84 -15.20 -0.50 -8.51
CA LEU A 84 -14.89 -1.89 -8.22
C LEU A 84 -13.67 -2.37 -9.02
N ARG A 85 -13.61 -2.00 -10.30
CA ARG A 85 -12.48 -2.35 -11.15
C ARG A 85 -11.18 -1.75 -10.62
N ALA A 86 -11.20 -0.48 -10.18
CA ALA A 86 -10.02 0.17 -9.62
C ALA A 86 -9.50 -0.57 -8.38
N PHE A 87 -10.37 -0.94 -7.45
CA PHE A 87 -9.98 -1.71 -6.26
C PHE A 87 -9.42 -3.07 -6.62
N ARG A 88 -10.02 -3.76 -7.57
CA ARG A 88 -9.56 -5.07 -8.00
C ARG A 88 -8.21 -5.00 -8.72
N ASN A 89 -8.04 -3.99 -9.57
CA ASN A 89 -6.76 -3.79 -10.28
C ASN A 89 -5.64 -3.36 -9.32
N ALA A 90 -5.96 -2.54 -8.31
CA ALA A 90 -4.97 -2.09 -7.35
C ALA A 90 -4.55 -3.20 -6.39
N PHE A 91 -5.50 -3.96 -5.85
CA PHE A 91 -5.26 -4.85 -4.70
C PHE A 91 -5.54 -6.33 -4.96
N GLY A 92 -6.07 -6.70 -6.11
CA GLY A 92 -6.37 -8.09 -6.42
C GLY A 92 -7.47 -8.72 -5.55
N VAL A 93 -8.32 -7.90 -4.95
CA VAL A 93 -9.39 -8.35 -4.05
C VAL A 93 -10.60 -8.92 -4.80
N SER A 94 -11.45 -9.66 -4.09
CA SER A 94 -12.70 -10.16 -4.61
C SER A 94 -13.70 -9.03 -4.88
N ILE A 95 -14.76 -9.32 -5.63
CA ILE A 95 -15.83 -8.35 -5.88
C ILE A 95 -16.50 -7.94 -4.56
N GLY A 96 -16.72 -8.88 -3.64
CA GLY A 96 -17.31 -8.59 -2.33
C GLY A 96 -16.45 -7.66 -1.49
N GLU A 97 -15.15 -7.90 -1.44
CA GLU A 97 -14.19 -7.04 -0.74
C GLU A 97 -14.11 -5.67 -1.40
N ALA A 98 -14.09 -5.62 -2.74
CA ALA A 98 -14.09 -4.36 -3.48
C ALA A 98 -15.34 -3.53 -3.18
N LYS A 99 -16.51 -4.15 -3.07
CA LYS A 99 -17.75 -3.45 -2.70
C LYS A 99 -17.69 -2.84 -1.30
N GLN A 100 -17.15 -3.58 -0.33
CA GLN A 100 -17.00 -3.08 1.03
C GLN A 100 -16.04 -1.88 1.07
N SER A 101 -14.91 -1.99 0.36
CA SER A 101 -13.92 -0.93 0.30
C SER A 101 -14.43 0.31 -0.45
N ALA A 102 -15.17 0.10 -1.53
CA ALA A 102 -15.73 1.17 -2.35
C ALA A 102 -16.70 2.06 -1.56
N ARG A 103 -17.47 1.49 -0.64
CA ARG A 103 -18.38 2.25 0.22
C ARG A 103 -17.67 3.29 1.06
N LYS A 104 -16.44 2.97 1.50
CA LYS A 104 -15.64 3.86 2.34
C LYS A 104 -15.25 5.14 1.65
N LEU A 105 -15.15 5.15 0.32
CA LEU A 105 -14.80 6.34 -0.44
C LEU A 105 -15.79 7.50 -0.26
N THR A 106 -17.05 7.20 0.01
CA THR A 106 -18.10 8.20 0.20
C THR A 106 -18.44 8.45 1.67
N GLU A 107 -17.80 7.71 2.57
CA GLU A 107 -17.93 7.91 4.01
C GLU A 107 -16.97 9.00 4.49
N GLU A 108 -17.29 9.62 5.62
CA GLU A 108 -16.44 10.67 6.20
C GLU A 108 -15.05 10.19 6.52
N GLU A 109 -14.92 8.97 7.02
CA GLU A 109 -13.63 8.36 7.34
C GLU A 109 -12.81 8.01 6.11
N GLY A 110 -13.45 7.81 4.97
CA GLY A 110 -12.78 7.46 3.72
C GLY A 110 -12.17 6.06 3.72
N TYR A 111 -11.49 5.74 2.64
CA TYR A 111 -10.68 4.53 2.53
C TYR A 111 -9.27 4.80 3.04
N ARG A 112 -8.76 3.95 3.94
CA ARG A 112 -7.47 4.15 4.60
C ARG A 112 -6.44 3.14 4.12
N GLY A 113 -5.23 3.62 3.89
CA GLY A 113 -4.10 2.78 3.50
C GLY A 113 -2.79 3.54 3.61
N THR A 114 -1.72 2.93 3.10
CA THR A 114 -0.45 3.63 2.95
C THR A 114 -0.57 4.68 1.85
N LEU A 115 0.33 5.66 1.84
CA LEU A 115 0.38 6.64 0.75
C LEU A 115 0.49 5.95 -0.61
N VAL A 116 1.28 4.90 -0.71
CA VAL A 116 1.46 4.15 -1.96
C VAL A 116 0.16 3.52 -2.41
N GLU A 117 -0.57 2.86 -1.50
CA GLU A 117 -1.84 2.20 -1.79
C GLU A 117 -2.90 3.19 -2.25
N VAL A 118 -3.10 4.28 -1.50
CA VAL A 118 -4.14 5.26 -1.86
C VAL A 118 -3.77 6.06 -3.09
N SER A 119 -2.48 6.28 -3.34
CA SER A 119 -2.02 7.00 -4.55
C SER A 119 -2.28 6.19 -5.81
N LEU A 120 -2.01 4.89 -5.78
CA LEU A 120 -2.32 4.02 -6.92
C LEU A 120 -3.83 3.99 -7.18
N LEU A 121 -4.62 3.84 -6.11
CA LEU A 121 -6.08 3.83 -6.22
C LEU A 121 -6.60 5.15 -6.80
N ALA A 122 -6.07 6.30 -6.34
CA ALA A 122 -6.42 7.61 -6.87
C ALA A 122 -6.10 7.74 -8.37
N GLU A 123 -4.96 7.22 -8.81
CA GLU A 123 -4.59 7.22 -10.23
C GLU A 123 -5.58 6.39 -11.06
N LEU A 124 -5.92 5.19 -10.60
CA LEU A 124 -6.85 4.32 -11.31
C LEU A 124 -8.26 4.91 -11.36
N LEU A 125 -8.72 5.50 -10.27
CA LEU A 125 -10.01 6.19 -10.23
C LEU A 125 -10.02 7.42 -11.13
N GLY A 126 -8.94 8.21 -11.09
CA GLY A 126 -8.78 9.40 -11.95
C GLY A 126 -8.80 9.05 -13.44
N ALA A 127 -8.16 7.95 -13.81
CA ALA A 127 -8.18 7.45 -15.18
C ALA A 127 -9.60 7.05 -15.66
N SER A 128 -10.49 6.76 -14.72
CA SER A 128 -11.90 6.46 -14.98
C SER A 128 -12.82 7.68 -14.81
N GLY A 129 -12.25 8.87 -14.59
CA GLY A 129 -13.01 10.10 -14.45
C GLY A 129 -13.56 10.36 -13.05
N ILE A 130 -13.07 9.65 -12.05
CA ILE A 130 -13.51 9.82 -10.65
C ILE A 130 -12.45 10.62 -9.89
N ALA A 131 -12.80 11.85 -9.52
CA ALA A 131 -11.92 12.72 -8.73
C ALA A 131 -11.93 12.32 -7.27
N THR A 132 -10.75 12.34 -6.65
CA THR A 132 -10.54 11.96 -5.26
C THR A 132 -9.61 12.93 -4.55
N THR A 133 -9.64 12.89 -3.23
CA THR A 133 -8.75 13.68 -2.36
C THR A 133 -8.01 12.74 -1.41
N ILE A 134 -6.72 12.96 -1.26
CA ILE A 134 -5.87 12.24 -0.30
C ILE A 134 -5.48 13.18 0.82
N ASP A 135 -5.72 12.76 2.07
CA ASP A 135 -5.27 13.51 3.24
C ASP A 135 -4.75 12.56 4.34
N HIS A 136 -4.23 13.14 5.41
CA HIS A 136 -3.82 12.36 6.57
C HIS A 136 -5.04 11.82 7.30
N ALA A 137 -4.95 10.57 7.68
CA ALA A 137 -5.99 9.89 8.44
C ALA A 137 -5.81 10.08 9.94
#